data_50f4c7805eb7caba4cee918527be3884
#
_entry.id   50f4c7805eb7caba4cee918527be3884
#
_cell.length_a   1.000
_cell.length_b   1.000
_cell.length_c   1.000
_cell.angle_alpha   90.00
_cell.angle_beta   90.00
_cell.angle_gamma   90.00
#
_symmetry.space_group_name_H-M   'P 1'
#
loop_
_entity.id
_entity.type
_entity.pdbx_description
1 polymer ?
#
loop_
_entity_poly.entity_id
_entity_poly.type
_entity_poly.pdbx_seq_one_letter_code
_entity_poly.pdbx_strand_id
1 'polypeptide(L)'
;MNRFAYRTTGLALKALSWFSKAHVTIHGRENIPREGSLLFVVNHFTRIETLLLPYWLNSLTNLPVWSLADYELFKGALGTYLDNVGAVSTRNPDRDRLIVRSLLTGEAAWVIYPEGRMVKNKKIVEKGRYMISSAGGKHPPHTGAATLALRTEFYRQRLHRLLKEAPLEARRLLSEFKIEDGAGVLTRNTFIVPVNLTYYPIRAKENALSDLARKINDNLSDRLVEELMTEGTMLLSGVDIDMRFGRAIRIGECLTCPKIEHDIGSRQVINFDDSIASRNQMRREAIGIMQRYMDEIYGMTTVNHDHLFASMLRHIPYKNVRSDDLKRKVYLLADQCVSMNQTHYHRSLQESQLPLLTDDRFGKFREFMTLAQQTEVIAGADETLVKNRSRLTNPFDFHRIRIDNPLHVISNEVEPLEFLQRCVR
;
A
#
# COMPACT_ATOMS: atom_id res chain seq x y z
N MET A 1 6.20 19.95 13.47
CA MET A 1 7.22 19.56 12.47
C MET A 1 8.29 20.64 12.36
N ASN A 2 9.56 20.26 12.42
CA ASN A 2 10.68 21.17 12.23
C ASN A 2 11.04 21.22 10.73
N ARG A 3 10.84 22.38 10.07
CA ARG A 3 11.10 22.55 8.62
C ARG A 3 12.57 22.28 8.25
N PHE A 4 13.50 22.55 9.16
CA PHE A 4 14.92 22.27 8.97
C PHE A 4 15.19 20.76 8.99
N ALA A 5 14.67 20.04 9.98
CA ALA A 5 14.81 18.57 10.08
C ALA A 5 14.18 17.88 8.86
N TYR A 6 13.03 18.37 8.39
CA TYR A 6 12.35 17.83 7.19
C TYR A 6 13.21 18.02 5.93
N ARG A 7 13.83 19.18 5.75
CA ARG A 7 14.72 19.46 4.60
C ARG A 7 16.03 18.67 4.66
N THR A 8 16.66 18.56 5.83
CA THR A 8 17.90 17.78 6.01
C THR A 8 17.64 16.29 5.81
N THR A 9 16.51 15.78 6.26
CA THR A 9 16.06 14.41 5.97
C THR A 9 15.85 14.22 4.48
N GLY A 10 15.18 15.16 3.80
CA GLY A 10 15.02 15.12 2.36
C GLY A 10 16.36 15.03 1.61
N LEU A 11 17.38 15.75 2.06
CA LEU A 11 18.73 15.67 1.50
C LEU A 11 19.40 14.32 1.79
N ALA A 12 19.28 13.80 3.01
CA ALA A 12 19.81 12.49 3.37
C ALA A 12 19.12 11.35 2.58
N LEU A 13 17.79 11.44 2.41
CA LEU A 13 17.03 10.48 1.61
C LEU A 13 17.37 10.59 0.11
N LYS A 14 17.62 11.79 -0.40
CA LYS A 14 18.11 12.00 -1.76
C LYS A 14 19.50 11.40 -1.95
N ALA A 15 20.38 11.56 -0.99
CA ALA A 15 21.69 10.91 -0.99
C ALA A 15 21.53 9.38 -0.94
N LEU A 16 20.66 8.85 -0.06
CA LEU A 16 20.38 7.41 0.02
C LEU A 16 19.79 6.88 -1.29
N SER A 17 18.90 7.59 -1.94
CA SER A 17 18.34 7.22 -3.25
C SER A 17 19.39 7.25 -4.36
N TRP A 18 20.40 8.11 -4.23
CA TRP A 18 21.51 8.18 -5.17
C TRP A 18 22.51 7.03 -4.96
N PHE A 19 22.71 6.59 -3.72
CA PHE A 19 23.52 5.40 -3.40
C PHE A 19 22.76 4.09 -3.62
N SER A 20 21.42 4.11 -3.54
CA SER A 20 20.63 2.93 -3.83
C SER A 20 20.56 2.72 -5.35
N LYS A 21 20.76 1.49 -5.80
CA LYS A 21 20.56 1.09 -7.19
C LYS A 21 19.06 0.91 -7.53
N ALA A 22 18.17 1.38 -6.68
CA ALA A 22 16.74 1.24 -6.86
C ALA A 22 16.22 2.21 -7.93
N HIS A 23 15.46 1.69 -8.88
CA HIS A 23 14.78 2.46 -9.91
C HIS A 23 13.33 2.69 -9.52
N VAL A 24 12.92 3.94 -9.36
CA VAL A 24 11.52 4.31 -9.07
C VAL A 24 10.84 4.79 -10.33
N THR A 25 9.79 4.09 -10.74
CA THR A 25 8.94 4.49 -11.87
C THR A 25 7.57 4.94 -11.34
N ILE A 26 7.15 6.15 -11.68
CA ILE A 26 5.90 6.75 -11.22
C ILE A 26 4.88 6.74 -12.35
N HIS A 27 3.68 6.21 -12.07
CA HIS A 27 2.57 6.10 -13.01
C HIS A 27 1.30 6.74 -12.42
N GLY A 28 0.45 7.28 -13.28
CA GLY A 28 -0.83 7.85 -12.87
C GLY A 28 -0.69 9.16 -12.07
N ARG A 29 0.41 9.90 -12.23
CA ARG A 29 0.65 11.18 -11.54
C ARG A 29 -0.49 12.18 -11.76
N GLU A 30 -1.12 12.15 -12.91
CA GLU A 30 -2.28 12.95 -13.29
C GLU A 30 -3.51 12.71 -12.42
N ASN A 31 -3.59 11.57 -11.74
CA ASN A 31 -4.67 11.23 -10.81
C ASN A 31 -4.54 11.92 -9.45
N ILE A 32 -3.40 12.58 -9.18
CA ILE A 32 -3.22 13.35 -7.95
C ILE A 32 -3.90 14.71 -8.13
N PRO A 33 -4.95 15.02 -7.33
CA PRO A 33 -5.58 16.33 -7.40
C PRO A 33 -4.58 17.46 -7.10
N ARG A 34 -4.56 18.48 -7.93
CA ARG A 34 -3.67 19.63 -7.76
C ARG A 34 -4.07 20.50 -6.58
N GLU A 35 -5.37 20.53 -6.29
CA GLU A 35 -5.96 21.32 -5.22
C GLU A 35 -6.80 20.41 -4.31
N GLY A 36 -6.84 20.73 -3.04
CA GLY A 36 -7.60 19.97 -2.06
C GLY A 36 -6.77 19.40 -0.91
N SER A 37 -7.41 18.64 -0.08
CA SER A 37 -6.82 17.96 1.06
C SER A 37 -6.60 16.50 0.70
N LEU A 38 -5.36 16.05 0.74
CA LEU A 38 -4.96 14.75 0.20
C LEU A 38 -4.69 13.74 1.31
N LEU A 39 -5.34 12.60 1.23
CA LEU A 39 -5.07 11.43 2.05
C LEU A 39 -4.65 10.28 1.14
N PHE A 40 -3.37 9.93 1.13
CA PHE A 40 -2.83 8.82 0.40
C PHE A 40 -3.04 7.53 1.17
N VAL A 41 -3.65 6.54 0.53
CA VAL A 41 -3.86 5.21 1.09
C VAL A 41 -3.02 4.20 0.30
N VAL A 42 -2.10 3.52 0.98
CA VAL A 42 -0.99 2.81 0.35
C VAL A 42 -0.89 1.39 0.89
N ASN A 43 -0.58 0.41 0.04
CA ASN A 43 -0.24 -0.93 0.49
C ASN A 43 1.09 -0.92 1.25
N HIS A 44 1.20 -1.73 2.29
CA HIS A 44 2.37 -1.74 3.18
C HIS A 44 3.16 -3.05 3.07
N PHE A 45 4.33 -2.97 2.49
CA PHE A 45 5.19 -4.13 2.29
C PHE A 45 6.49 -4.08 3.09
N THR A 46 7.16 -2.91 3.15
CA THR A 46 8.47 -2.70 3.77
C THR A 46 8.46 -1.49 4.69
N ARG A 47 9.46 -1.41 5.59
CA ARG A 47 9.69 -0.20 6.41
C ARG A 47 10.26 0.95 5.59
N ILE A 48 10.94 0.64 4.50
CA ILE A 48 11.54 1.64 3.59
C ILE A 48 10.47 2.60 3.06
N GLU A 49 9.28 2.09 2.78
CA GLU A 49 8.14 2.91 2.33
C GLU A 49 7.82 4.03 3.32
N THR A 50 7.86 3.72 4.62
CA THR A 50 7.54 4.69 5.67
C THR A 50 8.49 5.88 5.66
N LEU A 51 9.73 5.66 5.22
CA LEU A 51 10.75 6.70 5.14
C LEU A 51 10.76 7.42 3.79
N LEU A 52 10.71 6.66 2.69
CA LEU A 52 10.90 7.22 1.34
C LEU A 52 9.61 7.82 0.76
N LEU A 53 8.46 7.22 1.04
CA LEU A 53 7.20 7.63 0.42
C LEU A 53 6.80 9.08 0.76
N PRO A 54 6.88 9.57 2.02
CA PRO A 54 6.60 10.97 2.31
C PRO A 54 7.48 11.95 1.53
N TYR A 55 8.74 11.60 1.30
CA TYR A 55 9.64 12.40 0.50
C TYR A 55 9.22 12.47 -0.99
N TRP A 56 8.89 11.32 -1.59
CA TRP A 56 8.42 11.29 -2.99
C TRP A 56 7.10 12.04 -3.14
N LEU A 57 6.14 11.82 -2.25
CA LEU A 57 4.86 12.53 -2.27
C LEU A 57 5.03 14.04 -2.08
N ASN A 58 5.93 14.47 -1.20
CA ASN A 58 6.25 15.88 -1.05
C ASN A 58 6.81 16.48 -2.36
N SER A 59 7.69 15.76 -3.06
CA SER A 59 8.24 16.21 -4.33
C SER A 59 7.21 16.31 -5.45
N LEU A 60 6.14 15.51 -5.38
CA LEU A 60 5.05 15.48 -6.36
C LEU A 60 3.96 16.54 -6.09
N THR A 61 3.72 16.85 -4.81
CA THR A 61 2.58 17.69 -4.39
C THR A 61 3.00 19.06 -3.86
N ASN A 62 4.28 19.25 -3.52
CA ASN A 62 4.81 20.41 -2.78
C ASN A 62 4.16 20.61 -1.40
N LEU A 63 3.44 19.62 -0.87
CA LEU A 63 2.82 19.66 0.45
C LEU A 63 3.70 18.92 1.47
N PRO A 64 3.75 19.36 2.72
CA PRO A 64 4.24 18.52 3.81
C PRO A 64 3.44 17.21 3.85
N VAL A 65 4.10 16.08 4.04
CA VAL A 65 3.46 14.77 4.09
C VAL A 65 3.69 14.17 5.46
N TRP A 66 2.60 13.88 6.17
CA TRP A 66 2.63 13.27 7.49
C TRP A 66 2.17 11.82 7.39
N SER A 67 2.61 10.98 8.32
CA SER A 67 2.27 9.56 8.33
C SER A 67 1.98 9.08 9.75
N LEU A 68 1.18 8.00 9.84
CA LEU A 68 1.04 7.27 11.09
C LEU A 68 2.16 6.24 11.22
N ALA A 69 2.78 6.19 12.41
CA ALA A 69 3.80 5.19 12.71
C ALA A 69 3.48 4.47 14.03
N ASP A 70 3.96 3.23 14.15
CA ASP A 70 3.77 2.45 15.35
C ASP A 70 4.39 3.17 16.57
N TYR A 71 3.68 3.16 17.69
CA TYR A 71 4.11 3.82 18.93
C TYR A 71 5.47 3.30 19.44
N GLU A 72 5.82 2.05 19.13
CA GLU A 72 7.11 1.48 19.55
C GLU A 72 8.31 2.16 18.89
N LEU A 73 8.11 2.77 17.72
CA LEU A 73 9.16 3.49 16.99
C LEU A 73 9.48 4.86 17.63
N PHE A 74 8.60 5.37 18.51
CA PHE A 74 8.80 6.67 19.17
C PHE A 74 9.64 6.60 20.45
N LYS A 75 10.43 5.53 20.63
CA LYS A 75 11.34 5.37 21.75
C LYS A 75 12.75 5.88 21.37
N GLY A 76 13.38 6.62 22.29
CA GLY A 76 14.75 7.10 22.13
C GLY A 76 14.97 8.12 21.01
N ALA A 77 16.17 8.15 20.44
CA ALA A 77 16.58 9.13 19.42
C ALA A 77 15.73 9.02 18.11
N LEU A 78 15.29 7.80 17.77
CA LEU A 78 14.44 7.56 16.60
C LEU A 78 13.07 8.26 16.78
N GLY A 79 12.50 8.25 17.99
CA GLY A 79 11.25 8.92 18.28
C GLY A 79 11.34 10.42 18.04
N THR A 80 12.37 11.06 18.58
CA THR A 80 12.61 12.50 18.36
C THR A 80 12.77 12.83 16.87
N TYR A 81 13.44 11.97 16.12
CA TYR A 81 13.55 12.14 14.67
C TYR A 81 12.21 12.04 13.97
N LEU A 82 11.41 11.01 14.27
CA LEU A 82 10.08 10.77 13.69
C LEU A 82 9.12 11.94 13.95
N ASP A 83 9.08 12.48 15.17
CA ASP A 83 8.29 13.66 15.51
C ASP A 83 8.69 14.88 14.66
N ASN A 84 9.97 15.05 14.39
CA ASN A 84 10.48 16.16 13.58
C ASN A 84 10.14 16.04 12.09
N VAL A 85 9.99 14.83 11.55
CA VAL A 85 9.69 14.59 10.12
C VAL A 85 8.21 14.43 9.81
N GLY A 86 7.32 14.61 10.80
CA GLY A 86 5.87 14.57 10.61
C GLY A 86 5.27 13.18 10.75
N ALA A 87 5.96 12.24 11.39
CA ALA A 87 5.35 11.00 11.84
C ALA A 87 4.53 11.25 13.11
N VAL A 88 3.36 10.63 13.21
CA VAL A 88 2.47 10.72 14.37
C VAL A 88 2.22 9.32 14.91
N SER A 89 2.37 9.16 16.23
CA SER A 89 2.15 7.87 16.88
C SER A 89 0.71 7.40 16.73
N THR A 90 0.54 6.11 16.42
CA THR A 90 -0.79 5.46 16.38
C THR A 90 -1.51 5.50 17.72
N ARG A 91 -0.81 5.70 18.84
CA ARG A 91 -1.37 5.84 20.21
C ARG A 91 -1.53 7.28 20.67
N ASN A 92 -1.25 8.28 19.83
CA ASN A 92 -1.48 9.67 20.20
C ASN A 92 -2.99 9.87 20.41
N PRO A 93 -3.45 10.34 21.60
CA PRO A 93 -4.86 10.52 21.90
C PRO A 93 -5.54 11.57 21.01
N ASP A 94 -4.79 12.58 20.56
CA ASP A 94 -5.29 13.63 19.67
C ASP A 94 -5.08 13.34 18.19
N ARG A 95 -4.62 12.13 17.84
CA ARG A 95 -4.27 11.73 16.48
C ARG A 95 -5.38 12.05 15.46
N ASP A 96 -6.60 11.63 15.74
CA ASP A 96 -7.70 11.76 14.80
C ASP A 96 -8.10 13.23 14.61
N ARG A 97 -8.08 14.02 15.70
CA ARG A 97 -8.32 15.47 15.65
C ARG A 97 -7.22 16.21 14.87
N LEU A 98 -5.97 15.81 15.08
CA LEU A 98 -4.82 16.36 14.34
C LEU A 98 -4.94 16.09 12.83
N ILE A 99 -5.30 14.85 12.45
CA ILE A 99 -5.48 14.47 11.04
C ILE A 99 -6.61 15.29 10.42
N VAL A 100 -7.78 15.34 11.07
CA VAL A 100 -8.93 16.09 10.54
C VAL A 100 -8.61 17.56 10.43
N ARG A 101 -7.99 18.17 11.45
CA ARG A 101 -7.57 19.57 11.41
C ARG A 101 -6.64 19.87 10.25
N SER A 102 -5.56 19.10 10.11
CA SER A 102 -4.56 19.33 9.07
C SER A 102 -5.10 19.13 7.66
N LEU A 103 -6.06 18.20 7.49
CA LEU A 103 -6.80 18.05 6.24
C LEU A 103 -7.81 19.18 6.01
N LEU A 104 -8.48 19.69 7.04
CA LEU A 104 -9.36 20.87 6.92
C LEU A 104 -8.59 22.08 6.43
N THR A 105 -7.44 22.37 7.01
CA THR A 105 -6.59 23.52 6.67
C THR A 105 -5.75 23.30 5.42
N GLY A 106 -5.52 22.03 5.00
CA GLY A 106 -4.57 21.71 3.94
C GLY A 106 -3.10 21.92 4.35
N GLU A 107 -2.82 21.93 5.68
CA GLU A 107 -1.47 22.10 6.24
C GLU A 107 -0.54 20.97 5.82
N ALA A 108 -1.07 19.74 5.68
CA ALA A 108 -0.32 18.57 5.27
C ALA A 108 -1.21 17.57 4.53
N ALA A 109 -0.60 16.81 3.62
CA ALA A 109 -1.16 15.55 3.13
C ALA A 109 -0.81 14.42 4.12
N TRP A 110 -1.59 13.35 4.09
CA TRP A 110 -1.39 12.20 4.98
C TRP A 110 -1.15 10.91 4.22
N VAL A 111 -0.34 10.03 4.80
CA VAL A 111 -0.18 8.64 4.37
C VAL A 111 -0.73 7.71 5.43
N ILE A 112 -1.65 6.83 5.02
CA ILE A 112 -2.21 5.79 5.88
C ILE A 112 -2.11 4.43 5.17
N TYR A 113 -1.68 3.43 5.92
CA TYR A 113 -1.60 2.04 5.48
C TYR A 113 -2.83 1.28 6.03
N PRO A 114 -3.83 0.96 5.20
CA PRO A 114 -5.10 0.38 5.66
C PRO A 114 -4.94 -1.04 6.20
N GLU A 115 -3.88 -1.71 5.85
CA GLU A 115 -3.55 -3.04 6.35
C GLU A 115 -3.15 -3.04 7.82
N GLY A 116 -2.72 -1.88 8.35
CA GLY A 116 -2.31 -1.69 9.74
C GLY A 116 -0.99 -2.37 10.11
N ARG A 117 -0.36 -3.05 9.13
CA ARG A 117 0.92 -3.77 9.28
C ARG A 117 1.54 -4.04 7.92
N MET A 118 2.81 -4.41 7.92
CA MET A 118 3.46 -4.89 6.69
C MET A 118 2.86 -6.23 6.26
N VAL A 119 2.35 -6.28 5.03
CA VAL A 119 1.75 -7.47 4.42
C VAL A 119 2.74 -8.10 3.46
N LYS A 120 3.30 -9.23 3.84
CA LYS A 120 4.23 -10.01 3.02
C LYS A 120 3.50 -10.96 2.07
N ASN A 121 2.35 -11.48 2.49
CA ASN A 121 1.52 -12.36 1.69
C ASN A 121 0.43 -11.58 0.97
N LYS A 122 0.38 -11.71 -0.35
CA LYS A 122 -0.60 -10.99 -1.19
C LYS A 122 -1.92 -11.74 -1.37
N LYS A 123 -2.12 -12.89 -0.71
CA LYS A 123 -3.43 -13.54 -0.64
C LYS A 123 -4.34 -12.81 0.34
N ILE A 124 -4.87 -11.71 -0.12
CA ILE A 124 -5.65 -10.77 0.68
C ILE A 124 -7.15 -10.84 0.40
N VAL A 125 -7.57 -11.57 -0.64
CA VAL A 125 -8.99 -11.77 -0.95
C VAL A 125 -9.41 -13.18 -0.59
N GLU A 126 -10.39 -13.31 0.30
CA GLU A 126 -11.00 -14.57 0.71
C GLU A 126 -12.51 -14.48 0.63
N LYS A 127 -13.14 -15.37 -0.15
CA LYS A 127 -14.60 -15.37 -0.34
C LYS A 127 -15.16 -13.99 -0.74
N GLY A 128 -14.45 -13.29 -1.63
CA GLY A 128 -14.84 -11.97 -2.13
C GLY A 128 -14.66 -10.81 -1.13
N ARG A 129 -13.89 -11.01 -0.04
CA ARG A 129 -13.62 -9.96 0.95
C ARG A 129 -12.12 -9.80 1.19
N TYR A 130 -11.69 -8.58 1.42
CA TYR A 130 -10.31 -8.33 1.84
C TYR A 130 -10.07 -8.83 3.26
N MET A 131 -9.03 -9.63 3.43
CA MET A 131 -8.64 -10.23 4.70
C MET A 131 -7.12 -10.17 4.86
N ILE A 132 -6.66 -9.47 5.86
CA ILE A 132 -5.24 -9.34 6.18
C ILE A 132 -4.85 -10.45 7.15
N SER A 133 -3.88 -11.27 6.75
CA SER A 133 -3.36 -12.36 7.60
C SER A 133 -2.28 -11.84 8.55
N SER A 134 -2.35 -12.28 9.79
CA SER A 134 -1.39 -11.93 10.85
C SER A 134 -1.14 -13.11 11.79
N ALA A 135 -0.13 -13.02 12.64
CA ALA A 135 0.13 -14.00 13.70
C ALA A 135 -1.07 -14.16 14.66
N GLY A 136 -1.85 -13.11 14.86
CA GLY A 136 -3.07 -13.12 15.70
C GLY A 136 -4.35 -13.52 14.96
N GLY A 137 -4.26 -14.01 13.71
CA GLY A 137 -5.41 -14.37 12.91
C GLY A 137 -5.64 -13.45 11.70
N LYS A 138 -6.82 -13.56 11.12
CA LYS A 138 -7.22 -12.77 9.96
C LYS A 138 -8.20 -11.67 10.36
N HIS A 139 -8.03 -10.49 9.79
CA HIS A 139 -8.94 -9.36 9.99
C HIS A 139 -9.14 -8.59 8.68
N PRO A 140 -10.27 -7.88 8.50
CA PRO A 140 -10.44 -6.99 7.37
C PRO A 140 -9.47 -5.80 7.46
N PRO A 141 -9.18 -5.09 6.35
CA PRO A 141 -8.45 -3.83 6.38
C PRO A 141 -9.14 -2.80 7.29
N HIS A 142 -8.36 -1.88 7.83
CA HIS A 142 -8.89 -0.83 8.69
C HIS A 142 -9.63 0.24 7.88
N THR A 143 -10.79 0.65 8.37
CA THR A 143 -11.58 1.75 7.78
C THR A 143 -11.12 3.14 8.22
N GLY A 144 -10.06 3.24 9.02
CA GLY A 144 -9.60 4.48 9.64
C GLY A 144 -9.37 5.63 8.65
N ALA A 145 -8.72 5.35 7.53
CA ALA A 145 -8.49 6.35 6.48
C ALA A 145 -9.80 6.91 5.93
N ALA A 146 -10.75 6.04 5.57
CA ALA A 146 -12.07 6.43 5.08
C ALA A 146 -12.86 7.22 6.14
N THR A 147 -12.83 6.77 7.41
CA THR A 147 -13.51 7.44 8.51
C THR A 147 -12.97 8.85 8.73
N LEU A 148 -11.65 9.03 8.72
CA LEU A 148 -11.03 10.34 8.92
C LEU A 148 -11.31 11.29 7.75
N ALA A 149 -11.28 10.80 6.51
CA ALA A 149 -11.63 11.58 5.35
C ALA A 149 -13.10 12.01 5.36
N LEU A 150 -14.03 11.10 5.69
CA LEU A 150 -15.45 11.42 5.85
C LEU A 150 -15.68 12.45 6.97
N ARG A 151 -15.01 12.31 8.13
CA ARG A 151 -15.11 13.30 9.22
C ARG A 151 -14.59 14.66 8.79
N THR A 152 -13.48 14.70 8.06
CA THR A 152 -12.94 15.97 7.52
C THR A 152 -13.95 16.66 6.62
N GLU A 153 -14.53 15.94 5.69
CA GLU A 153 -15.48 16.53 4.76
C GLU A 153 -16.81 16.88 5.42
N PHE A 154 -17.27 16.07 6.38
CA PHE A 154 -18.44 16.38 7.22
C PHE A 154 -18.26 17.72 7.92
N TYR A 155 -17.14 17.95 8.62
CA TYR A 155 -16.90 19.22 9.31
C TYR A 155 -16.71 20.38 8.35
N ARG A 156 -16.13 20.14 7.16
CA ARG A 156 -16.02 21.16 6.12
C ARG A 156 -17.37 21.63 5.63
N GLN A 157 -18.25 20.70 5.26
CA GLN A 157 -19.61 21.03 4.79
C GLN A 157 -20.46 21.65 5.92
N ARG A 158 -20.29 21.16 7.16
CA ARG A 158 -20.94 21.74 8.32
C ARG A 158 -20.48 23.19 8.56
N LEU A 159 -19.20 23.48 8.54
CA LEU A 159 -18.66 24.82 8.65
C LEU A 159 -19.23 25.74 7.55
N HIS A 160 -19.30 25.26 6.32
CA HIS A 160 -19.86 26.02 5.22
C HIS A 160 -21.31 26.44 5.46
N ARG A 161 -22.14 25.56 6.03
CA ARG A 161 -23.53 25.87 6.40
C ARG A 161 -23.60 26.81 7.62
N LEU A 162 -22.88 26.46 8.68
CA LEU A 162 -22.91 27.19 9.95
C LEU A 162 -22.44 28.64 9.82
N LEU A 163 -21.47 28.92 8.96
CA LEU A 163 -21.02 30.31 8.73
C LEU A 163 -22.14 31.22 8.20
N LYS A 164 -23.12 30.66 7.48
CA LYS A 164 -24.27 31.39 6.98
C LYS A 164 -25.45 31.40 7.97
N GLU A 165 -25.70 30.26 8.64
CA GLU A 165 -26.93 30.03 9.39
C GLU A 165 -26.77 30.15 10.92
N ALA A 166 -25.58 29.89 11.46
CA ALA A 166 -25.26 29.90 12.88
C ALA A 166 -23.79 30.32 13.13
N PRO A 167 -23.43 31.60 12.90
CA PRO A 167 -22.03 32.06 12.94
C PRO A 167 -21.33 31.85 14.29
N LEU A 168 -22.07 31.86 15.39
CA LEU A 168 -21.51 31.61 16.74
C LEU A 168 -21.02 30.16 16.86
N GLU A 169 -21.80 29.21 16.40
CA GLU A 169 -21.41 27.80 16.40
C GLU A 169 -20.27 27.53 15.40
N ALA A 170 -20.26 28.21 14.25
CA ALA A 170 -19.15 28.15 13.32
C ALA A 170 -17.83 28.60 13.98
N ARG A 171 -17.85 29.73 14.69
CA ARG A 171 -16.67 30.23 15.43
C ARG A 171 -16.23 29.24 16.53
N ARG A 172 -17.17 28.67 17.27
CA ARG A 172 -16.87 27.65 18.26
C ARG A 172 -16.17 26.44 17.64
N LEU A 173 -16.70 25.94 16.52
CA LEU A 173 -16.13 24.80 15.81
C LEU A 173 -14.74 25.11 15.24
N LEU A 174 -14.51 26.30 14.67
CA LEU A 174 -13.20 26.75 14.24
C LEU A 174 -12.21 26.81 15.41
N SER A 175 -12.65 27.33 16.57
CA SER A 175 -11.83 27.35 17.78
C SER A 175 -11.50 25.95 18.30
N GLU A 176 -12.45 25.01 18.24
CA GLU A 176 -12.22 23.61 18.63
C GLU A 176 -11.10 22.96 17.80
N PHE A 177 -11.04 23.25 16.50
CA PHE A 177 -9.96 22.80 15.62
C PHE A 177 -8.73 23.72 15.62
N LYS A 178 -8.72 24.81 16.40
CA LYS A 178 -7.66 25.83 16.41
C LYS A 178 -7.38 26.35 15.01
N ILE A 179 -8.43 26.70 14.27
CA ILE A 179 -8.37 27.26 12.91
C ILE A 179 -8.70 28.75 12.98
N GLU A 180 -7.77 29.59 12.58
CA GLU A 180 -7.91 31.06 12.57
C GLU A 180 -8.59 31.55 11.30
N ASP A 181 -8.22 31.01 10.14
CA ASP A 181 -8.80 31.34 8.84
C ASP A 181 -9.76 30.25 8.36
N GLY A 182 -11.06 30.53 8.46
CA GLY A 182 -12.09 29.64 7.95
C GLY A 182 -12.28 29.68 6.45
N ALA A 183 -11.85 30.74 5.76
CA ALA A 183 -12.06 30.88 4.32
C ALA A 183 -11.28 29.83 3.52
N GLY A 184 -10.03 29.59 3.87
CA GLY A 184 -9.21 28.55 3.25
C GLY A 184 -9.74 27.13 3.45
N VAL A 185 -10.51 26.89 4.52
CA VAL A 185 -11.15 25.59 4.79
C VAL A 185 -12.26 25.30 3.77
N LEU A 186 -13.03 26.31 3.40
CA LEU A 186 -14.25 26.18 2.59
C LEU A 186 -13.98 25.89 1.11
N THR A 187 -12.84 26.32 0.60
CA THR A 187 -12.48 26.20 -0.82
C THR A 187 -11.91 24.84 -1.20
N ARG A 188 -11.60 23.99 -0.21
CA ARG A 188 -10.95 22.71 -0.43
C ARG A 188 -11.96 21.56 -0.53
N ASN A 189 -11.59 20.51 -1.23
CA ASN A 189 -12.26 19.21 -1.20
C ASN A 189 -11.32 18.18 -0.58
N THR A 190 -11.89 17.17 0.05
CA THR A 190 -11.10 16.05 0.60
C THR A 190 -11.06 14.90 -0.39
N PHE A 191 -9.86 14.41 -0.68
CA PHE A 191 -9.63 13.30 -1.58
C PHE A 191 -8.87 12.18 -0.89
N ILE A 192 -9.29 10.93 -1.12
CA ILE A 192 -8.46 9.76 -0.89
C ILE A 192 -7.81 9.38 -2.21
N VAL A 193 -6.48 9.27 -2.22
CA VAL A 193 -5.70 8.85 -3.37
C VAL A 193 -5.12 7.46 -3.11
N PRO A 194 -5.63 6.41 -3.77
CA PRO A 194 -5.07 5.07 -3.67
C PRO A 194 -3.68 5.02 -4.32
N VAL A 195 -2.74 4.35 -3.66
CA VAL A 195 -1.36 4.20 -4.17
C VAL A 195 -0.92 2.74 -4.03
N ASN A 196 -0.41 2.18 -5.11
CA ASN A 196 0.24 0.88 -5.09
C ASN A 196 1.75 1.01 -5.23
N LEU A 197 2.46 0.28 -4.38
CA LEU A 197 3.91 0.07 -4.49
C LEU A 197 4.17 -1.39 -4.81
N THR A 198 4.80 -1.64 -5.95
CA THR A 198 5.26 -2.98 -6.35
C THR A 198 6.76 -2.99 -6.49
N TYR A 199 7.40 -4.00 -5.92
CA TYR A 199 8.85 -4.19 -5.92
C TYR A 199 9.23 -5.41 -6.73
N TYR A 200 10.29 -5.30 -7.56
CA TYR A 200 10.82 -6.41 -8.35
C TYR A 200 12.29 -6.19 -8.73
N PRO A 201 13.14 -7.22 -8.62
CA PRO A 201 12.93 -8.50 -7.96
C PRO A 201 13.00 -8.38 -6.43
N ILE A 202 12.25 -9.25 -5.73
CA ILE A 202 12.35 -9.34 -4.27
C ILE A 202 13.20 -10.57 -3.95
N ARG A 203 14.37 -10.34 -3.35
CA ARG A 203 15.32 -11.38 -2.95
C ARG A 203 15.78 -11.13 -1.52
N ALA A 204 15.64 -12.14 -0.66
CA ALA A 204 16.23 -12.11 0.67
C ALA A 204 17.62 -12.72 0.59
N LYS A 205 18.66 -11.90 0.77
CA LYS A 205 20.05 -12.33 0.82
C LYS A 205 20.72 -11.72 2.04
N GLU A 206 21.68 -12.41 2.60
CA GLU A 206 22.57 -11.81 3.59
C GLU A 206 23.25 -10.59 2.98
N ASN A 207 23.33 -9.52 3.77
CA ASN A 207 23.88 -8.24 3.35
C ASN A 207 24.47 -7.51 4.56
N ALA A 208 25.21 -6.45 4.28
CA ALA A 208 25.91 -5.69 5.31
C ALA A 208 24.99 -5.17 6.42
N LEU A 209 23.70 -4.88 6.13
CA LEU A 209 22.76 -4.43 7.15
C LEU A 209 22.30 -5.57 8.06
N SER A 210 22.04 -6.77 7.51
CA SER A 210 21.70 -7.94 8.31
C SER A 210 22.88 -8.39 9.18
N ASP A 211 24.11 -8.34 8.63
CA ASP A 211 25.34 -8.68 9.37
C ASP A 211 25.64 -7.70 10.49
N LEU A 212 25.46 -6.40 10.23
CA LEU A 212 25.63 -5.37 11.26
C LEU A 212 24.59 -5.52 12.38
N ALA A 213 23.34 -5.79 12.01
CA ALA A 213 22.26 -5.97 12.98
C ALA A 213 22.52 -7.18 13.89
N ARG A 214 22.98 -8.32 13.34
CA ARG A 214 23.37 -9.50 14.12
C ARG A 214 24.53 -9.19 15.08
N LYS A 215 25.52 -8.43 14.64
CA LYS A 215 26.66 -8.02 15.49
C LYS A 215 26.26 -7.10 16.65
N ILE A 216 25.19 -6.31 16.48
CA ILE A 216 24.68 -5.40 17.51
C ILE A 216 23.76 -6.11 18.50
N ASN A 217 23.02 -7.12 18.06
CA ASN A 217 22.08 -7.83 18.91
C ASN A 217 21.89 -9.29 18.45
N ASP A 218 22.48 -10.23 19.17
CA ASP A 218 22.41 -11.65 18.88
C ASP A 218 21.02 -12.27 19.11
N ASN A 219 20.09 -11.55 19.75
CA ASN A 219 18.73 -11.99 20.07
C ASN A 219 17.67 -11.42 19.11
N LEU A 220 18.05 -11.05 17.88
CA LEU A 220 17.07 -10.64 16.88
C LEU A 220 16.14 -11.80 16.50
N SER A 221 14.84 -11.53 16.44
CA SER A 221 13.89 -12.52 15.92
C SER A 221 14.19 -12.85 14.46
N ASP A 222 14.01 -14.12 14.06
CA ASP A 222 14.18 -14.58 12.68
C ASP A 222 13.44 -13.71 11.68
N ARG A 223 12.25 -13.24 12.07
CA ARG A 223 11.44 -12.32 11.28
C ARG A 223 12.15 -10.98 11.01
N LEU A 224 12.77 -10.39 12.02
CA LEU A 224 13.47 -9.11 11.88
C LEU A 224 14.72 -9.27 11.02
N VAL A 225 15.45 -10.37 11.20
CA VAL A 225 16.62 -10.71 10.36
C VAL A 225 16.18 -10.84 8.90
N GLU A 226 15.09 -11.53 8.63
CA GLU A 226 14.56 -11.70 7.28
C GLU A 226 14.09 -10.37 6.66
N GLU A 227 13.43 -9.53 7.43
CA GLU A 227 13.05 -8.19 6.99
C GLU A 227 14.29 -7.36 6.61
N LEU A 228 15.34 -7.37 7.44
CA LEU A 228 16.61 -6.68 7.16
C LEU A 228 17.33 -7.27 5.95
N MET A 229 17.33 -8.58 5.77
CA MET A 229 17.88 -9.23 4.58
C MET A 229 17.15 -8.80 3.31
N THR A 230 15.82 -8.75 3.35
CA THR A 230 15.01 -8.35 2.19
C THR A 230 15.21 -6.86 1.89
N GLU A 231 15.05 -6.00 2.89
CA GLU A 231 15.13 -4.54 2.73
C GLU A 231 16.56 -4.08 2.38
N GLY A 232 17.57 -4.67 3.01
CA GLY A 232 18.96 -4.40 2.69
C GLY A 232 19.33 -4.82 1.27
N THR A 233 18.85 -5.97 0.81
CA THR A 233 19.06 -6.42 -0.57
C THR A 233 18.37 -5.48 -1.57
N MET A 234 17.14 -5.04 -1.27
CA MET A 234 16.42 -4.07 -2.12
C MET A 234 17.20 -2.76 -2.28
N LEU A 235 17.81 -2.26 -1.20
CA LEU A 235 18.58 -1.02 -1.25
C LEU A 235 19.91 -1.17 -1.97
N LEU A 236 20.62 -2.29 -1.76
CA LEU A 236 22.00 -2.47 -2.21
C LEU A 236 22.13 -3.14 -3.58
N SER A 237 21.20 -4.05 -3.93
CA SER A 237 21.30 -4.86 -5.15
C SER A 237 20.54 -4.28 -6.33
N GLY A 238 19.77 -3.22 -6.12
CA GLY A 238 18.90 -2.63 -7.13
C GLY A 238 17.56 -3.36 -7.24
N VAL A 239 16.50 -2.66 -6.92
CA VAL A 239 15.11 -3.09 -7.10
C VAL A 239 14.37 -2.06 -7.94
N ASP A 240 13.55 -2.51 -8.86
CA ASP A 240 12.59 -1.63 -9.51
C ASP A 240 11.40 -1.44 -8.57
N ILE A 241 11.01 -0.19 -8.38
CA ILE A 241 9.85 0.21 -7.56
C ILE A 241 8.86 0.88 -8.49
N ASP A 242 7.76 0.20 -8.77
CA ASP A 242 6.64 0.80 -9.48
C ASP A 242 5.68 1.45 -8.48
N MET A 243 5.53 2.76 -8.56
CA MET A 243 4.58 3.55 -7.77
C MET A 243 3.44 3.98 -8.69
N ARG A 244 2.21 3.51 -8.40
CA ARG A 244 1.03 3.83 -9.19
C ARG A 244 0.00 4.57 -8.36
N PHE A 245 -0.51 5.66 -8.92
CA PHE A 245 -1.58 6.45 -8.34
C PHE A 245 -2.89 6.12 -9.04
N GLY A 246 -3.86 5.61 -8.29
CA GLY A 246 -5.21 5.33 -8.75
C GLY A 246 -6.10 6.56 -8.78
N ARG A 247 -7.31 6.41 -9.27
CA ARG A 247 -8.29 7.50 -9.34
C ARG A 247 -8.60 8.02 -7.94
N ALA A 248 -8.47 9.32 -7.76
CA ALA A 248 -8.81 9.97 -6.50
C ALA A 248 -10.30 9.84 -6.19
N ILE A 249 -10.63 9.45 -4.97
CA ILE A 249 -12.00 9.36 -4.47
C ILE A 249 -12.35 10.69 -3.82
N ARG A 250 -13.29 11.44 -4.40
CA ARG A 250 -13.81 12.68 -3.83
C ARG A 250 -14.80 12.38 -2.73
N ILE A 251 -14.45 12.72 -1.50
CA ILE A 251 -15.22 12.31 -0.31
C ILE A 251 -16.55 13.03 -0.19
N GLY A 252 -16.65 14.26 -0.69
CA GLY A 252 -17.91 15.01 -0.67
C GLY A 252 -19.08 14.28 -1.35
N GLU A 253 -18.79 13.45 -2.35
CA GLU A 253 -19.81 12.65 -3.06
C GLU A 253 -20.35 11.48 -2.22
N CYS A 254 -19.68 11.12 -1.13
CA CYS A 254 -20.09 10.04 -0.23
C CYS A 254 -20.94 10.52 0.96
N LEU A 255 -21.24 11.83 1.07
CA LEU A 255 -22.00 12.41 2.19
C LEU A 255 -23.44 12.79 1.82
N THR A 256 -23.98 12.23 0.74
CA THR A 256 -25.30 12.59 0.18
C THR A 256 -26.49 11.90 0.87
N CYS A 257 -26.25 11.07 1.89
CA CYS A 257 -27.32 10.42 2.63
C CYS A 257 -28.13 11.45 3.45
N PRO A 258 -29.48 11.46 3.40
CA PRO A 258 -30.30 12.43 4.10
C PRO A 258 -30.02 12.56 5.61
N LYS A 259 -29.68 11.46 6.29
CA LYS A 259 -29.30 11.49 7.71
C LYS A 259 -27.97 12.22 7.95
N ILE A 260 -27.01 12.08 7.05
CA ILE A 260 -25.72 12.77 7.13
C ILE A 260 -25.94 14.27 6.83
N GLU A 261 -26.72 14.58 5.81
CA GLU A 261 -27.05 15.96 5.44
C GLU A 261 -27.81 16.67 6.57
N HIS A 262 -28.72 15.97 7.28
CA HIS A 262 -29.39 16.49 8.46
C HIS A 262 -28.39 16.87 9.55
N ASP A 263 -27.45 15.96 9.90
CA ASP A 263 -26.43 16.26 10.93
C ASP A 263 -25.49 17.38 10.50
N ILE A 264 -25.14 17.46 9.21
CA ILE A 264 -24.35 18.57 8.63
C ILE A 264 -25.10 19.91 8.82
N GLY A 265 -26.39 19.93 8.57
CA GLY A 265 -27.25 21.14 8.67
C GLY A 265 -27.73 21.45 10.10
N SER A 266 -27.54 20.57 11.05
CA SER A 266 -28.01 20.77 12.42
C SER A 266 -27.34 21.98 13.09
N ARG A 267 -28.15 22.81 13.75
CA ARG A 267 -27.66 23.96 14.55
C ARG A 267 -27.23 23.55 15.97
N GLN A 268 -27.44 22.28 16.34
CA GLN A 268 -27.00 21.77 17.63
C GLN A 268 -25.47 21.75 17.73
N VAL A 269 -24.96 21.92 18.92
CA VAL A 269 -23.53 21.75 19.20
C VAL A 269 -23.16 20.29 18.93
N ILE A 270 -22.18 20.07 18.11
CA ILE A 270 -21.59 18.75 17.83
C ILE A 270 -20.08 18.88 18.05
N ASN A 271 -19.58 18.28 19.11
CA ASN A 271 -18.15 18.22 19.38
C ASN A 271 -17.50 17.08 18.60
N PHE A 272 -16.19 17.10 18.50
CA PHE A 272 -15.45 16.13 17.73
C PHE A 272 -15.71 14.67 18.15
N ASP A 273 -15.88 14.41 19.45
CA ASP A 273 -16.04 13.06 19.99
C ASP A 273 -17.52 12.67 20.23
N ASP A 274 -18.46 13.56 19.88
CA ASP A 274 -19.88 13.29 20.08
C ASP A 274 -20.39 12.21 19.12
N SER A 275 -21.37 11.45 19.58
CA SER A 275 -22.09 10.52 18.73
C SER A 275 -23.17 11.26 17.93
N ILE A 276 -23.06 11.23 16.61
CA ILE A 276 -24.05 11.83 15.70
C ILE A 276 -25.10 10.81 15.26
N ALA A 277 -26.29 11.28 14.87
CA ALA A 277 -27.40 10.41 14.45
C ALA A 277 -27.05 9.57 13.21
N SER A 278 -26.23 10.12 12.32
CA SER A 278 -25.77 9.45 11.11
C SER A 278 -24.58 8.50 11.31
N ARG A 279 -24.11 8.26 12.53
CA ARG A 279 -22.91 7.44 12.82
C ARG A 279 -22.90 6.11 12.10
N ASN A 280 -24.03 5.38 12.11
CA ASN A 280 -24.12 4.07 11.45
C ASN A 280 -24.03 4.19 9.93
N GLN A 281 -24.54 5.28 9.36
CA GLN A 281 -24.44 5.54 7.94
C GLN A 281 -23.00 5.90 7.56
N MET A 282 -22.37 6.80 8.30
CA MET A 282 -20.95 7.14 8.13
C MET A 282 -20.05 5.90 8.17
N ARG A 283 -20.36 4.94 9.06
CA ARG A 283 -19.62 3.68 9.13
C ARG A 283 -19.81 2.82 7.87
N ARG A 284 -21.02 2.76 7.31
CA ARG A 284 -21.28 2.03 6.07
C ARG A 284 -20.53 2.66 4.89
N GLU A 285 -20.58 3.98 4.78
CA GLU A 285 -19.84 4.73 3.75
C GLU A 285 -18.32 4.48 3.89
N ALA A 286 -17.79 4.49 5.13
CA ALA A 286 -16.38 4.19 5.37
C ALA A 286 -15.97 2.78 4.91
N ILE A 287 -16.84 1.79 5.08
CA ILE A 287 -16.61 0.43 4.58
C ILE A 287 -16.61 0.41 3.05
N GLY A 288 -17.58 1.07 2.41
CA GLY A 288 -17.65 1.16 0.94
C GLY A 288 -16.44 1.85 0.33
N ILE A 289 -16.01 2.98 0.92
CA ILE A 289 -14.80 3.69 0.51
C ILE A 289 -13.55 2.80 0.70
N MET A 290 -13.48 2.08 1.83
CA MET A 290 -12.38 1.15 2.10
C MET A 290 -12.31 0.06 1.03
N GLN A 291 -13.42 -0.53 0.64
CA GLN A 291 -13.45 -1.52 -0.43
C GLN A 291 -12.95 -0.92 -1.76
N ARG A 292 -13.46 0.26 -2.15
CA ARG A 292 -13.04 0.95 -3.37
C ARG A 292 -11.53 1.22 -3.41
N TYR A 293 -10.94 1.78 -2.35
CA TYR A 293 -9.50 2.03 -2.41
C TYR A 293 -8.66 0.75 -2.31
N MET A 294 -9.14 -0.31 -1.67
CA MET A 294 -8.44 -1.60 -1.68
C MET A 294 -8.47 -2.24 -3.07
N ASP A 295 -9.63 -2.22 -3.76
CA ASP A 295 -9.75 -2.69 -5.13
C ASP A 295 -8.78 -1.94 -6.06
N GLU A 296 -8.75 -0.61 -5.96
CA GLU A 296 -7.85 0.22 -6.76
C GLU A 296 -6.38 -0.06 -6.44
N ILE A 297 -5.99 -0.11 -5.15
CA ILE A 297 -4.60 -0.38 -4.73
C ILE A 297 -4.10 -1.69 -5.32
N TYR A 298 -4.87 -2.76 -5.14
CA TYR A 298 -4.39 -4.08 -5.54
C TYR A 298 -4.60 -4.38 -7.03
N GLY A 299 -5.60 -3.76 -7.65
CA GLY A 299 -5.79 -3.78 -9.10
C GLY A 299 -4.64 -3.12 -9.87
N MET A 300 -3.98 -2.15 -9.26
CA MET A 300 -2.81 -1.47 -9.84
C MET A 300 -1.48 -2.23 -9.68
N THR A 301 -1.46 -3.42 -9.11
CA THR A 301 -0.20 -4.15 -8.92
C THR A 301 0.49 -4.44 -10.25
N THR A 302 1.78 -4.11 -10.34
CA THR A 302 2.59 -4.38 -11.52
C THR A 302 2.98 -5.86 -11.58
N VAL A 303 2.51 -6.57 -12.60
CA VAL A 303 2.84 -7.98 -12.85
C VAL A 303 4.29 -8.09 -13.32
N ASN A 304 5.03 -9.04 -12.77
CA ASN A 304 6.40 -9.33 -13.11
C ASN A 304 6.63 -10.83 -13.31
N HIS A 305 7.84 -11.22 -13.69
CA HIS A 305 8.19 -12.61 -13.96
C HIS A 305 7.93 -13.54 -12.77
N ASP A 306 8.31 -13.12 -11.55
CA ASP A 306 8.11 -13.94 -10.35
C ASP A 306 6.62 -14.21 -10.07
N HIS A 307 5.76 -13.23 -10.36
CA HIS A 307 4.31 -13.41 -10.25
C HIS A 307 3.81 -14.48 -11.23
N LEU A 308 4.29 -14.48 -12.47
CA LEU A 308 3.86 -15.45 -13.48
C LEU A 308 4.33 -16.87 -13.14
N PHE A 309 5.62 -17.03 -12.81
CA PHE A 309 6.17 -18.34 -12.45
C PHE A 309 5.51 -18.90 -11.18
N ALA A 310 5.39 -18.09 -10.16
CA ALA A 310 4.79 -18.49 -8.89
C ALA A 310 3.31 -18.85 -9.04
N SER A 311 2.56 -18.04 -9.78
CA SER A 311 1.15 -18.33 -10.09
C SER A 311 0.98 -19.64 -10.82
N MET A 312 1.82 -19.90 -11.82
CA MET A 312 1.74 -21.15 -12.58
C MET A 312 2.10 -22.36 -11.71
N LEU A 313 3.19 -22.31 -10.95
CA LEU A 313 3.53 -23.38 -10.00
C LEU A 313 2.39 -23.71 -9.04
N ARG A 314 1.70 -22.70 -8.56
CA ARG A 314 0.59 -22.88 -7.63
C ARG A 314 -0.60 -23.57 -8.28
N HIS A 315 -0.95 -23.19 -9.51
CA HIS A 315 -2.18 -23.65 -10.15
C HIS A 315 -2.04 -24.93 -10.94
N ILE A 316 -0.84 -25.34 -11.35
CA ILE A 316 -0.63 -26.66 -11.94
C ILE A 316 -1.01 -27.74 -10.93
N PRO A 317 -1.94 -28.66 -11.24
CA PRO A 317 -2.46 -29.62 -10.25
C PRO A 317 -1.47 -30.75 -9.95
N TYR A 318 -0.50 -31.00 -10.81
CA TYR A 318 0.44 -32.10 -10.69
C TYR A 318 1.53 -31.84 -9.67
N LYS A 319 1.95 -32.89 -8.94
CA LYS A 319 3.10 -32.84 -8.02
C LYS A 319 4.41 -32.71 -8.77
N ASN A 320 4.57 -33.50 -9.82
CA ASN A 320 5.74 -33.50 -10.69
C ASN A 320 5.42 -32.69 -11.95
N VAL A 321 6.29 -31.74 -12.29
CA VAL A 321 6.12 -30.84 -13.42
C VAL A 321 7.40 -30.82 -14.22
N ARG A 322 7.34 -31.02 -15.53
CA ARG A 322 8.51 -30.85 -16.41
C ARG A 322 8.83 -29.36 -16.52
N SER A 323 10.10 -29.03 -16.47
CA SER A 323 10.58 -27.65 -16.65
C SER A 323 10.06 -27.01 -17.92
N ASP A 324 10.12 -27.72 -19.05
CA ASP A 324 9.65 -27.21 -20.32
C ASP A 324 8.13 -26.97 -20.35
N ASP A 325 7.36 -27.83 -19.71
CA ASP A 325 5.91 -27.63 -19.62
C ASP A 325 5.57 -26.42 -18.76
N LEU A 326 6.32 -26.21 -17.67
CA LEU A 326 6.18 -25.00 -16.87
C LEU A 326 6.50 -23.74 -17.70
N LYS A 327 7.62 -23.73 -18.45
CA LYS A 327 8.00 -22.62 -19.32
C LYS A 327 6.91 -22.29 -20.34
N ARG A 328 6.41 -23.31 -21.06
CA ARG A 328 5.34 -23.15 -22.06
C ARG A 328 4.07 -22.57 -21.45
N LYS A 329 3.66 -23.07 -20.28
CA LYS A 329 2.46 -22.59 -19.57
C LYS A 329 2.63 -21.17 -19.07
N VAL A 330 3.81 -20.81 -18.56
CA VAL A 330 4.12 -19.44 -18.16
C VAL A 330 4.09 -18.48 -19.36
N TYR A 331 4.63 -18.90 -20.51
CA TYR A 331 4.55 -18.11 -21.73
C TYR A 331 3.11 -17.84 -22.15
N LEU A 332 2.25 -18.87 -22.18
CA LEU A 332 0.83 -18.71 -22.51
C LEU A 332 0.10 -17.79 -21.50
N LEU A 333 0.43 -17.91 -20.21
CA LEU A 333 -0.11 -17.02 -19.19
C LEU A 333 0.33 -15.57 -19.41
N ALA A 334 1.60 -15.34 -19.73
CA ALA A 334 2.14 -14.02 -20.01
C ALA A 334 1.46 -13.38 -21.23
N ASP A 335 1.33 -14.14 -22.31
CA ASP A 335 0.68 -13.70 -23.56
C ASP A 335 -0.78 -13.29 -23.32
N GLN A 336 -1.51 -14.10 -22.58
CA GLN A 336 -2.89 -13.76 -22.22
C GLN A 336 -2.96 -12.56 -21.26
N CYS A 337 -2.07 -12.46 -20.29
CA CYS A 337 -2.00 -11.29 -19.43
C CYS A 337 -1.80 -10.01 -20.26
N VAL A 338 -0.84 -9.98 -21.18
CA VAL A 338 -0.56 -8.81 -22.02
C VAL A 338 -1.76 -8.39 -22.88
N SER A 339 -2.58 -9.36 -23.30
CA SER A 339 -3.82 -9.05 -24.05
C SER A 339 -4.92 -8.40 -23.20
N MET A 340 -4.79 -8.39 -21.87
CA MET A 340 -5.76 -7.79 -20.94
C MET A 340 -5.44 -6.32 -20.70
N ASN A 341 -6.22 -5.41 -21.27
CA ASN A 341 -6.01 -3.96 -21.22
C ASN A 341 -6.00 -3.33 -19.81
N GLN A 342 -6.40 -4.07 -18.78
CA GLN A 342 -6.49 -3.57 -17.39
C GLN A 342 -5.29 -3.97 -16.53
N THR A 343 -4.33 -4.70 -17.07
CA THR A 343 -3.18 -5.21 -16.32
C THR A 343 -1.95 -4.32 -16.51
N HIS A 344 -1.23 -4.06 -15.44
CA HIS A 344 0.02 -3.33 -15.46
C HIS A 344 1.20 -4.29 -15.43
N TYR A 345 2.19 -4.05 -16.29
CA TYR A 345 3.35 -4.91 -16.44
C TYR A 345 4.63 -4.20 -16.07
N HIS A 346 5.53 -4.96 -15.46
CA HIS A 346 6.90 -4.53 -15.28
C HIS A 346 7.57 -4.36 -16.66
N ARG A 347 8.43 -3.35 -16.80
CA ARG A 347 9.11 -3.02 -18.06
C ARG A 347 9.80 -4.19 -18.74
N SER A 348 10.28 -5.20 -17.96
CA SER A 348 10.90 -6.41 -18.48
C SER A 348 9.93 -7.41 -19.11
N LEU A 349 8.62 -7.21 -18.98
CA LEU A 349 7.55 -8.00 -19.60
C LEU A 349 6.98 -7.35 -20.86
N GLN A 350 7.72 -6.45 -21.50
CA GLN A 350 7.29 -5.88 -22.77
C GLN A 350 7.12 -6.99 -23.81
N GLU A 351 6.18 -6.80 -24.75
CA GLU A 351 5.80 -7.80 -25.74
C GLU A 351 7.00 -8.36 -26.52
N SER A 352 7.97 -7.52 -26.87
CA SER A 352 9.22 -7.92 -27.51
C SER A 352 10.12 -8.86 -26.69
N GLN A 353 9.90 -8.94 -25.39
CA GLN A 353 10.68 -9.76 -24.45
C GLN A 353 9.96 -11.02 -23.99
N LEU A 354 8.66 -11.19 -24.32
CA LEU A 354 7.88 -12.37 -23.95
C LEU A 354 8.54 -13.70 -24.35
N PRO A 355 9.08 -13.86 -25.58
CA PRO A 355 9.78 -15.08 -25.97
C PRO A 355 11.02 -15.39 -25.12
N LEU A 356 11.64 -14.36 -24.54
CA LEU A 356 12.82 -14.51 -23.70
C LEU A 356 12.46 -14.87 -22.24
N LEU A 357 11.19 -14.76 -21.85
CA LEU A 357 10.72 -15.05 -20.50
C LEU A 357 11.02 -16.50 -20.08
N THR A 358 10.89 -17.41 -21.00
CA THR A 358 11.05 -18.85 -20.80
C THR A 358 12.36 -19.40 -21.39
N ASP A 359 13.16 -18.55 -22.04
CA ASP A 359 14.46 -18.93 -22.60
C ASP A 359 15.52 -18.94 -21.50
N ASP A 360 16.33 -19.99 -21.43
CA ASP A 360 17.41 -20.13 -20.43
C ASP A 360 18.48 -19.04 -20.57
N ARG A 361 18.65 -18.46 -21.75
CA ARG A 361 19.56 -17.34 -22.00
C ARG A 361 19.10 -16.07 -21.30
N PHE A 362 17.81 -15.91 -21.07
CA PHE A 362 17.25 -14.73 -20.37
C PHE A 362 17.57 -14.72 -18.87
N GLY A 363 17.80 -15.88 -18.27
CA GLY A 363 18.22 -16.02 -16.88
C GLY A 363 17.12 -15.86 -15.83
N LYS A 364 15.99 -15.23 -16.13
CA LYS A 364 14.90 -14.96 -15.16
C LYS A 364 14.23 -16.23 -14.67
N PHE A 365 14.01 -17.20 -15.53
CA PHE A 365 13.50 -18.51 -15.14
C PHE A 365 14.46 -19.20 -14.17
N ARG A 366 15.74 -19.22 -14.49
CA ARG A 366 16.78 -19.84 -13.65
C ARG A 366 16.89 -19.15 -12.29
N GLU A 367 16.88 -17.82 -12.24
CA GLU A 367 16.88 -17.06 -10.99
C GLU A 367 15.69 -17.42 -10.09
N PHE A 368 14.49 -17.50 -10.69
CA PHE A 368 13.28 -17.88 -9.98
C PHE A 368 13.36 -19.33 -9.48
N MET A 369 13.80 -20.26 -10.33
CA MET A 369 13.92 -21.67 -9.96
C MET A 369 14.92 -21.90 -8.84
N THR A 370 16.08 -21.20 -8.89
CA THR A 370 17.07 -21.23 -7.81
C THR A 370 16.46 -20.75 -6.48
N LEU A 371 15.70 -19.67 -6.50
CA LEU A 371 15.01 -19.17 -5.31
C LEU A 371 13.96 -20.18 -4.80
N ALA A 372 13.19 -20.77 -5.70
CA ALA A 372 12.16 -21.75 -5.35
C ALA A 372 12.75 -23.02 -4.72
N GLN A 373 13.95 -23.45 -5.18
CA GLN A 373 14.71 -24.55 -4.58
C GLN A 373 15.26 -24.17 -3.20
N GLN A 374 15.90 -23.01 -3.08
CA GLN A 374 16.46 -22.52 -1.79
C GLN A 374 15.39 -22.37 -0.71
N THR A 375 14.16 -22.07 -1.09
CA THR A 375 13.02 -21.95 -0.17
C THR A 375 12.21 -23.25 -0.03
N GLU A 376 12.71 -24.36 -0.59
CA GLU A 376 12.08 -25.68 -0.52
C GLU A 376 10.65 -25.74 -1.11
N VAL A 377 10.28 -24.81 -1.97
CA VAL A 377 9.00 -24.83 -2.69
C VAL A 377 8.98 -25.90 -3.75
N ILE A 378 10.14 -26.12 -4.35
CA ILE A 378 10.37 -27.22 -5.30
C ILE A 378 11.63 -27.99 -4.91
N ALA A 379 11.66 -29.27 -5.28
CA ALA A 379 12.85 -30.11 -5.25
C ALA A 379 13.06 -30.71 -6.65
N GLY A 380 14.24 -31.27 -6.92
CA GLY A 380 14.61 -31.85 -8.21
C GLY A 380 15.47 -30.93 -9.05
N ALA A 381 16.13 -31.50 -10.04
CA ALA A 381 17.03 -30.80 -10.94
C ALA A 381 16.54 -30.93 -12.39
N ASP A 382 16.85 -29.90 -13.15
CA ASP A 382 16.84 -29.69 -14.58
C ASP A 382 15.58 -30.09 -15.38
N GLU A 383 15.17 -31.34 -15.44
CA GLU A 383 14.06 -31.76 -16.29
C GLU A 383 12.72 -31.90 -15.59
N THR A 384 12.71 -32.36 -14.33
CA THR A 384 11.48 -32.60 -13.56
C THR A 384 11.53 -31.95 -12.19
N LEU A 385 10.58 -31.10 -11.93
CA LEU A 385 10.40 -30.37 -10.69
C LEU A 385 9.39 -31.08 -9.83
N VAL A 386 9.70 -31.28 -8.56
CA VAL A 386 8.79 -31.84 -7.56
C VAL A 386 8.29 -30.74 -6.64
N LYS A 387 7.00 -30.44 -6.71
CA LYS A 387 6.40 -29.38 -5.90
C LYS A 387 6.18 -29.80 -4.46
N ASN A 388 6.58 -28.97 -3.53
CA ASN A 388 6.24 -29.12 -2.13
C ASN A 388 4.88 -28.45 -1.84
N ARG A 389 3.81 -29.24 -1.83
CA ARG A 389 2.45 -28.74 -1.67
C ARG A 389 2.23 -28.02 -0.33
N SER A 390 2.89 -28.43 0.75
CA SER A 390 2.75 -27.79 2.06
C SER A 390 3.28 -26.35 2.01
N ARG A 391 4.41 -26.16 1.37
CA ARG A 391 4.97 -24.79 1.12
C ARG A 391 4.07 -23.96 0.23
N LEU A 392 3.45 -24.57 -0.79
CA LEU A 392 2.55 -23.89 -1.72
C LEU A 392 1.19 -23.53 -1.11
N THR A 393 0.77 -24.16 -0.03
CA THR A 393 -0.52 -23.93 0.62
C THR A 393 -0.44 -23.09 1.87
N ASN A 394 0.71 -23.03 2.53
CA ASN A 394 0.91 -22.25 3.74
C ASN A 394 1.16 -20.76 3.41
N PRO A 395 0.25 -19.86 3.75
CA PRO A 395 0.39 -18.43 3.41
C PRO A 395 1.59 -17.76 4.08
N PHE A 396 2.13 -18.31 5.16
CA PHE A 396 3.28 -17.72 5.86
C PHE A 396 4.63 -18.06 5.23
N ASP A 397 4.69 -19.12 4.43
CA ASP A 397 5.94 -19.57 3.80
C ASP A 397 6.19 -18.93 2.44
N PHE A 398 5.22 -18.16 1.90
CA PHE A 398 5.30 -17.59 0.55
C PHE A 398 5.79 -16.17 0.44
N HIS A 399 6.05 -15.50 1.52
CA HIS A 399 6.50 -14.11 1.48
C HIS A 399 7.82 -13.94 0.74
N ARG A 400 8.65 -14.97 0.67
CA ARG A 400 9.95 -14.94 -0.04
C ARG A 400 9.81 -15.00 -1.55
N ILE A 401 8.86 -15.79 -2.07
CA ILE A 401 8.69 -16.05 -3.52
C ILE A 401 7.60 -15.19 -4.15
N ARG A 402 6.69 -14.64 -3.38
CA ARG A 402 5.58 -13.85 -3.90
C ARG A 402 4.67 -14.60 -4.86
N ILE A 403 4.27 -15.80 -4.49
CA ILE A 403 3.40 -16.67 -5.29
C ILE A 403 1.98 -16.12 -5.39
N ASP A 404 1.52 -15.46 -4.35
CA ASP A 404 0.22 -14.78 -4.39
C ASP A 404 0.38 -13.38 -4.95
N ASN A 405 -0.49 -12.98 -5.77
CA ASN A 405 -0.17 -12.01 -6.65
C ASN A 405 -1.33 -11.22 -7.20
N PRO A 406 -1.06 -10.20 -8.02
CA PRO A 406 -2.08 -9.43 -8.70
C PRO A 406 -3.03 -10.26 -9.56
N LEU A 407 -2.56 -11.40 -10.09
CA LEU A 407 -3.42 -12.28 -10.88
C LEU A 407 -4.62 -12.79 -10.07
N HIS A 408 -4.50 -12.88 -8.75
CA HIS A 408 -5.61 -13.27 -7.90
C HIS A 408 -6.66 -12.16 -7.80
N VAL A 409 -6.25 -10.90 -7.80
CA VAL A 409 -7.16 -9.75 -7.85
C VAL A 409 -7.81 -9.62 -9.22
N ILE A 410 -7.00 -9.65 -10.28
CA ILE A 410 -7.45 -9.64 -11.67
C ILE A 410 -8.42 -10.79 -11.93
N SER A 411 -8.14 -11.95 -11.37
CA SER A 411 -8.93 -13.14 -11.54
C SER A 411 -10.28 -13.09 -10.83
N ASN A 412 -10.44 -12.32 -9.80
CA ASN A 412 -11.76 -12.11 -9.19
C ASN A 412 -12.69 -11.21 -10.01
N GLU A 413 -12.13 -10.39 -10.92
CA GLU A 413 -12.91 -9.49 -11.78
C GLU A 413 -13.29 -10.12 -13.14
N VAL A 414 -12.51 -11.11 -13.61
CA VAL A 414 -12.61 -11.63 -15.00
C VAL A 414 -12.98 -13.11 -15.07
N GLU A 415 -13.63 -13.68 -14.05
CA GLU A 415 -13.86 -15.13 -13.95
C GLU A 415 -12.59 -15.97 -14.18
N PRO A 416 -11.72 -15.97 -13.23
CA PRO A 416 -10.32 -16.37 -13.28
C PRO A 416 -10.07 -17.84 -13.50
N LEU A 417 -10.99 -18.67 -13.11
CA LEU A 417 -10.87 -20.13 -13.22
C LEU A 417 -10.81 -20.57 -14.68
N GLU A 418 -11.60 -19.97 -15.57
CA GLU A 418 -11.55 -20.30 -17.00
C GLU A 418 -10.21 -19.91 -17.63
N PHE A 419 -9.70 -18.74 -17.29
CA PHE A 419 -8.44 -18.25 -17.81
C PHE A 419 -7.26 -19.13 -17.36
N LEU A 420 -7.11 -19.37 -16.06
CA LEU A 420 -6.06 -20.23 -15.54
C LEU A 420 -6.23 -21.69 -15.97
N GLN A 421 -7.44 -22.18 -16.11
CA GLN A 421 -7.73 -23.52 -16.63
C GLN A 421 -7.34 -23.68 -18.08
N ARG A 422 -7.49 -22.67 -18.93
CA ARG A 422 -7.00 -22.69 -20.33
C ARG A 422 -5.47 -22.76 -20.39
N CYS A 423 -4.78 -22.06 -19.48
CA CYS A 423 -3.32 -22.10 -19.42
C CYS A 423 -2.76 -23.38 -18.82
N VAL A 424 -3.53 -24.11 -18.00
CA VAL A 424 -3.09 -25.35 -17.35
C VAL A 424 -3.41 -26.59 -18.19
N ARG A 425 -4.44 -26.56 -19.02
CA ARG A 425 -4.79 -27.64 -19.98
C ARG A 425 -3.91 -27.55 -21.21
#